data_e56d474ca0f7ee6dc30947a0c571176f
#
_entry.id   e56d474ca0f7ee6dc30947a0c571176f
#
_cell.length_a   1.000
_cell.length_b   1.000
_cell.length_c   1.000
_cell.angle_alpha   90.00
_cell.angle_beta   90.00
_cell.angle_gamma   90.00
#
_symmetry.space_group_name_H-M   'P 1'
#
loop_
_entity.id
_entity.type
_entity.pdbx_description
1 polymer ?
#
loop_
_entity_poly.entity_id
_entity_poly.type
_entity_poly.pdbx_seq_one_letter_code
_entity_poly.pdbx_strand_id
1 'polypeptide(L)'
;MHKLNIFIFGPDSFISTLNELEPYFKFNISSDQKKLTSSLKGNLHGIIYHQDTSQDDRLKDILKKNKCLKILAFNNDLKLSNDYDHVLKLPTTIEEVNNLIEVSSAKNEFAKNSSISIKDYVLDKNEKKLIKNNKAIILTEKEVKLLEVLLSKKKAVSKDDILTLVWQYSAESDTHTVETHIYRLRKKISEKFLDEKFLLNNKEGYYL
;
A
#
# COMPACT_ATOMS: atom_id res chain seq x y z
N MET A 1 0.58 -22.60 -2.80
CA MET A 1 0.34 -21.16 -3.06
C MET A 1 -1.15 -20.88 -2.93
N HIS A 2 -1.55 -19.91 -2.11
CA HIS A 2 -2.95 -19.49 -2.06
C HIS A 2 -3.27 -18.74 -3.35
N LYS A 3 -4.33 -19.21 -4.08
CA LYS A 3 -4.80 -18.49 -5.26
C LYS A 3 -5.38 -17.13 -4.84
N LEU A 4 -5.08 -16.09 -5.63
CA LEU A 4 -5.67 -14.76 -5.44
C LEU A 4 -7.19 -14.80 -5.65
N ASN A 5 -7.94 -14.01 -4.91
CA ASN A 5 -9.39 -13.89 -5.04
C ASN A 5 -9.74 -12.58 -5.73
N ILE A 6 -10.35 -12.66 -6.91
CA ILE A 6 -10.72 -11.51 -7.74
C ILE A 6 -12.24 -11.45 -7.84
N PHE A 7 -12.82 -10.29 -7.54
CA PHE A 7 -14.22 -10.03 -7.75
C PHE A 7 -14.45 -9.48 -9.16
N ILE A 8 -15.46 -9.98 -9.87
CA ILE A 8 -15.82 -9.50 -11.20
C ILE A 8 -17.16 -8.79 -11.18
N PHE A 9 -17.26 -7.65 -11.89
CA PHE A 9 -18.47 -6.84 -11.98
C PHE A 9 -18.64 -6.31 -13.41
N GLY A 10 -19.82 -6.51 -13.98
CA GLY A 10 -20.07 -6.12 -15.36
C GLY A 10 -21.42 -6.61 -15.87
N PRO A 11 -21.70 -6.44 -17.16
CA PRO A 11 -22.85 -7.04 -17.83
C PRO A 11 -22.82 -8.58 -17.73
N ASP A 12 -23.98 -9.22 -17.80
CA ASP A 12 -24.12 -10.67 -17.69
C ASP A 12 -23.26 -11.42 -18.71
N SER A 13 -23.14 -10.93 -19.93
CA SER A 13 -22.29 -11.49 -20.97
C SER A 13 -20.80 -11.47 -20.60
N PHE A 14 -20.33 -10.40 -19.98
CA PHE A 14 -18.95 -10.29 -19.49
C PHE A 14 -18.69 -11.24 -18.34
N ILE A 15 -19.62 -11.31 -17.38
CA ILE A 15 -19.52 -12.21 -16.23
C ILE A 15 -19.55 -13.68 -16.66
N SER A 16 -20.47 -14.07 -17.56
CA SER A 16 -20.57 -15.45 -18.04
C SER A 16 -19.31 -15.88 -18.80
N THR A 17 -18.78 -15.01 -19.66
CA THR A 17 -17.52 -15.29 -20.38
C THR A 17 -16.36 -15.52 -19.42
N LEU A 18 -16.19 -14.69 -18.40
CA LEU A 18 -15.12 -14.88 -17.42
C LEU A 18 -15.33 -16.16 -16.59
N ASN A 19 -16.57 -16.49 -16.23
CA ASN A 19 -16.86 -17.73 -15.51
C ASN A 19 -16.55 -18.99 -16.34
N GLU A 20 -16.81 -18.98 -17.65
CA GLU A 20 -16.43 -20.07 -18.56
C GLU A 20 -14.90 -20.23 -18.66
N LEU A 21 -14.17 -19.13 -18.56
CA LEU A 21 -12.72 -19.10 -18.63
C LEU A 21 -12.03 -19.35 -17.27
N GLU A 22 -12.78 -19.48 -16.17
CA GLU A 22 -12.23 -19.68 -14.82
C GLU A 22 -11.20 -20.82 -14.73
N PRO A 23 -11.37 -21.99 -15.38
CA PRO A 23 -10.41 -23.08 -15.31
C PRO A 23 -8.99 -22.72 -15.82
N TYR A 24 -8.88 -21.70 -16.65
CA TYR A 24 -7.63 -21.24 -17.25
C TYR A 24 -6.97 -20.09 -16.48
N PHE A 25 -7.67 -19.53 -15.48
CA PHE A 25 -7.10 -18.49 -14.65
C PHE A 25 -6.22 -19.06 -13.52
N LYS A 26 -5.14 -18.36 -13.24
CA LYS A 26 -4.24 -18.66 -12.10
C LYS A 26 -4.80 -18.14 -10.76
N PHE A 27 -5.97 -17.56 -10.75
CA PHE A 27 -6.67 -16.97 -9.61
C PHE A 27 -8.13 -17.43 -9.56
N ASN A 28 -8.80 -17.21 -8.44
CA ASN A 28 -10.23 -17.51 -8.28
C ASN A 28 -11.04 -16.26 -8.64
N ILE A 29 -12.19 -16.46 -9.28
CA ILE A 29 -13.13 -15.38 -9.56
C ILE A 29 -14.45 -15.56 -8.80
N SER A 30 -15.15 -14.46 -8.54
CA SER A 30 -16.49 -14.46 -7.97
C SER A 30 -17.25 -13.21 -8.41
N SER A 31 -18.52 -13.39 -8.80
CA SER A 31 -19.45 -12.28 -9.10
C SER A 31 -20.54 -12.13 -8.04
N ASP A 32 -20.59 -13.02 -7.04
CA ASP A 32 -21.62 -13.02 -6.00
C ASP A 32 -21.33 -11.96 -4.92
N GLN A 33 -22.16 -10.92 -4.88
CA GLN A 33 -22.06 -9.84 -3.89
C GLN A 33 -22.20 -10.32 -2.45
N LYS A 34 -22.94 -11.42 -2.19
CA LYS A 34 -23.05 -12.00 -0.84
C LYS A 34 -21.72 -12.59 -0.39
N LYS A 35 -20.98 -13.21 -1.30
CA LYS A 35 -19.62 -13.69 -1.03
C LYS A 35 -18.64 -12.54 -0.76
N LEU A 36 -18.80 -11.40 -1.44
CA LEU A 36 -17.98 -10.22 -1.20
C LEU A 36 -18.10 -9.70 0.24
N THR A 37 -19.30 -9.76 0.81
CA THR A 37 -19.58 -9.24 2.16
C THR A 37 -19.28 -10.25 3.28
N SER A 38 -19.36 -11.54 3.02
CA SER A 38 -19.22 -12.59 4.04
C SER A 38 -17.89 -13.34 4.00
N SER A 39 -17.51 -13.86 2.84
CA SER A 39 -16.38 -14.80 2.72
C SER A 39 -15.07 -14.15 2.25
N LEU A 40 -15.16 -13.04 1.51
CA LEU A 40 -14.00 -12.33 0.96
C LEU A 40 -13.58 -11.13 1.81
N LYS A 41 -14.28 -10.86 2.93
CA LYS A 41 -13.94 -9.76 3.83
C LYS A 41 -12.53 -9.97 4.41
N GLY A 42 -11.54 -9.27 3.87
CA GLY A 42 -10.12 -9.39 4.25
C GLY A 42 -9.25 -10.22 3.29
N ASN A 43 -9.84 -11.00 2.38
CA ASN A 43 -9.10 -11.83 1.42
C ASN A 43 -9.37 -11.45 -0.05
N LEU A 44 -9.92 -10.27 -0.30
CA LEU A 44 -10.11 -9.76 -1.65
C LEU A 44 -8.81 -9.11 -2.14
N HIS A 45 -8.26 -9.65 -3.23
CA HIS A 45 -7.01 -9.18 -3.81
C HIS A 45 -7.23 -8.16 -4.92
N GLY A 46 -8.32 -8.28 -5.68
CA GLY A 46 -8.63 -7.34 -6.76
C GLY A 46 -10.09 -7.37 -7.20
N ILE A 47 -10.46 -6.36 -7.98
CA ILE A 47 -11.76 -6.20 -8.62
C ILE A 47 -11.50 -5.93 -10.10
N ILE A 48 -12.12 -6.74 -11.00
CA ILE A 48 -12.18 -6.45 -12.43
C ILE A 48 -13.60 -6.00 -12.73
N TYR A 49 -13.76 -4.82 -13.32
CA TYR A 49 -15.08 -4.33 -13.68
C TYR A 49 -15.13 -3.79 -15.11
N HIS A 50 -16.28 -3.96 -15.76
CA HIS A 50 -16.49 -3.50 -17.13
C HIS A 50 -16.89 -2.04 -17.18
N GLN A 51 -16.42 -1.29 -18.18
CA GLN A 51 -16.68 0.15 -18.31
C GLN A 51 -18.17 0.52 -18.35
N ASP A 52 -19.03 -0.36 -18.91
CA ASP A 52 -20.48 -0.11 -19.00
C ASP A 52 -21.16 -0.04 -17.63
N THR A 53 -20.52 -0.59 -16.61
CA THR A 53 -21.01 -0.56 -15.22
C THR A 53 -20.31 0.48 -14.34
N SER A 54 -19.43 1.31 -14.90
CA SER A 54 -18.64 2.30 -14.16
C SER A 54 -19.50 3.36 -13.43
N GLN A 55 -20.74 3.57 -13.88
CA GLN A 55 -21.69 4.49 -13.25
C GLN A 55 -22.63 3.82 -12.23
N ASP A 56 -22.57 2.50 -12.08
CA ASP A 56 -23.39 1.77 -11.10
C ASP A 56 -22.97 2.13 -9.66
N ASP A 57 -23.92 2.60 -8.86
CA ASP A 57 -23.65 3.04 -7.49
C ASP A 57 -23.22 1.89 -6.57
N ARG A 58 -23.67 0.65 -6.87
CA ARG A 58 -23.21 -0.56 -6.15
C ARG A 58 -21.74 -0.79 -6.37
N LEU A 59 -21.27 -0.62 -7.64
CA LEU A 59 -19.85 -0.73 -7.96
C LEU A 59 -19.04 0.37 -7.27
N LYS A 60 -19.50 1.62 -7.30
CA LYS A 60 -18.83 2.75 -6.61
C LYS A 60 -18.69 2.47 -5.11
N ASP A 61 -19.71 1.93 -4.48
CA ASP A 61 -19.67 1.54 -3.08
C ASP A 61 -18.67 0.41 -2.81
N ILE A 62 -18.62 -0.60 -3.69
CA ILE A 62 -17.65 -1.70 -3.61
C ILE A 62 -16.22 -1.17 -3.75
N LEU A 63 -15.96 -0.32 -4.74
CA LEU A 63 -14.63 0.27 -4.98
C LEU A 63 -14.15 1.16 -3.82
N LYS A 64 -15.06 1.91 -3.19
CA LYS A 64 -14.73 2.75 -2.03
C LYS A 64 -14.43 1.94 -0.77
N LYS A 65 -15.17 0.88 -0.52
CA LYS A 65 -15.06 0.06 0.69
C LYS A 65 -13.84 -0.88 0.68
N ASN A 66 -13.34 -1.23 -0.50
CA ASN A 66 -12.27 -2.21 -0.66
C ASN A 66 -10.96 -1.56 -1.14
N LYS A 67 -9.93 -1.65 -0.30
CA LYS A 67 -8.55 -1.23 -0.65
C LYS A 67 -7.80 -2.38 -1.31
N CYS A 68 -8.23 -2.77 -2.49
CA CYS A 68 -7.63 -3.83 -3.30
C CYS A 68 -7.34 -3.32 -4.71
N LEU A 69 -6.68 -4.12 -5.53
CA LEU A 69 -6.39 -3.83 -6.93
C LEU A 69 -7.68 -3.60 -7.72
N LYS A 70 -7.75 -2.53 -8.50
CA LYS A 70 -8.91 -2.16 -9.32
C LYS A 70 -8.52 -2.16 -10.79
N ILE A 71 -9.18 -2.97 -11.60
CA ILE A 71 -8.90 -3.13 -13.02
C ILE A 71 -10.17 -2.80 -13.80
N LEU A 72 -10.06 -1.80 -14.68
CA LEU A 72 -11.12 -1.42 -15.60
C LEU A 72 -10.96 -2.19 -16.93
N ALA A 73 -11.93 -3.03 -17.26
CA ALA A 73 -12.03 -3.67 -18.56
C ALA A 73 -12.85 -2.78 -19.52
N PHE A 74 -12.35 -2.54 -20.74
CA PHE A 74 -13.00 -1.68 -21.74
C PHE A 74 -12.81 -2.20 -23.16
N ASN A 75 -13.80 -1.96 -24.02
CA ASN A 75 -13.79 -2.42 -25.42
C ASN A 75 -13.27 -1.35 -26.41
N ASN A 76 -13.72 -0.10 -26.23
CA ASN A 76 -13.46 1.00 -27.14
C ASN A 76 -12.88 2.20 -26.38
N ASP A 77 -13.12 3.42 -26.83
CA ASP A 77 -12.58 4.62 -26.23
C ASP A 77 -12.80 4.67 -24.72
N LEU A 78 -11.70 4.80 -24.00
CA LEU A 78 -11.67 4.83 -22.54
C LEU A 78 -12.43 6.09 -22.06
N LYS A 79 -13.61 5.90 -21.52
CA LYS A 79 -14.27 6.96 -20.74
C LYS A 79 -13.60 6.98 -19.36
N LEU A 80 -12.72 7.93 -19.19
CA LEU A 80 -11.93 8.11 -17.97
C LEU A 80 -12.84 8.16 -16.72
N SER A 81 -12.82 7.11 -15.92
CA SER A 81 -13.17 7.17 -14.50
C SER A 81 -11.87 7.11 -13.71
N ASN A 82 -11.73 7.89 -12.65
CA ASN A 82 -10.48 7.97 -11.88
C ASN A 82 -10.34 6.85 -10.82
N ASP A 83 -11.18 5.81 -10.87
CA ASP A 83 -11.29 4.80 -9.81
C ASP A 83 -10.66 3.45 -10.19
N TYR A 84 -9.56 3.43 -10.97
CA TYR A 84 -8.83 2.22 -11.31
C TYR A 84 -7.32 2.38 -11.15
N ASP A 85 -6.65 1.26 -10.88
CA ASP A 85 -5.20 1.19 -10.83
C ASP A 85 -4.60 0.75 -12.17
N HIS A 86 -5.33 -0.12 -12.90
CA HIS A 86 -4.93 -0.66 -14.20
C HIS A 86 -6.12 -0.75 -15.16
N VAL A 87 -5.80 -0.83 -16.44
CA VAL A 87 -6.78 -1.02 -17.52
C VAL A 87 -6.53 -2.34 -18.25
N LEU A 88 -7.61 -2.97 -18.70
CA LEU A 88 -7.60 -4.18 -19.51
C LEU A 88 -8.40 -3.90 -20.80
N LYS A 89 -7.69 -3.76 -21.92
CA LYS A 89 -8.34 -3.55 -23.22
C LYS A 89 -8.89 -4.87 -23.75
N LEU A 90 -10.15 -4.87 -24.12
CA LEU A 90 -10.82 -6.02 -24.71
C LEU A 90 -10.91 -5.87 -26.25
N PRO A 91 -10.83 -6.96 -27.04
CA PRO A 91 -10.56 -8.33 -26.61
C PRO A 91 -9.11 -8.52 -26.12
N THR A 92 -8.93 -9.45 -25.18
CA THR A 92 -7.63 -9.77 -24.57
C THR A 92 -7.41 -11.29 -24.51
N THR A 93 -6.19 -11.71 -24.25
CA THR A 93 -5.87 -13.13 -24.07
C THR A 93 -5.90 -13.52 -22.57
N ILE A 94 -6.11 -14.81 -22.29
CA ILE A 94 -6.06 -15.36 -20.93
C ILE A 94 -4.68 -15.12 -20.30
N GLU A 95 -3.63 -15.20 -21.10
CA GLU A 95 -2.25 -14.96 -20.65
C GLU A 95 -2.06 -13.51 -20.20
N GLU A 96 -2.56 -12.53 -20.95
CA GLU A 96 -2.50 -11.11 -20.57
C GLU A 96 -3.26 -10.84 -19.27
N VAL A 97 -4.44 -11.44 -19.10
CA VAL A 97 -5.22 -11.30 -17.86
C VAL A 97 -4.46 -11.91 -16.67
N ASN A 98 -3.92 -13.13 -16.82
CA ASN A 98 -3.13 -13.78 -15.77
C ASN A 98 -1.90 -12.94 -15.39
N ASN A 99 -1.14 -12.47 -16.39
CA ASN A 99 0.05 -11.66 -16.18
C ASN A 99 -0.27 -10.32 -15.49
N LEU A 100 -1.34 -9.64 -15.94
CA LEU A 100 -1.77 -8.38 -15.34
C LEU A 100 -2.09 -8.55 -13.83
N ILE A 101 -2.86 -9.59 -13.49
CA ILE A 101 -3.23 -9.88 -12.10
C ILE A 101 -2.00 -10.24 -11.27
N GLU A 102 -1.14 -11.11 -11.78
CA GLU A 102 0.05 -11.59 -11.06
C GLU A 102 1.01 -10.45 -10.76
N VAL A 103 1.39 -9.67 -11.78
CA VAL A 103 2.33 -8.53 -11.65
C VAL A 103 1.75 -7.43 -10.77
N SER A 104 0.48 -7.08 -10.97
CA SER A 104 -0.15 -6.01 -10.20
C SER A 104 -0.39 -6.38 -8.74
N SER A 105 -0.74 -7.65 -8.47
CA SER A 105 -0.90 -8.15 -7.09
C SER A 105 0.44 -8.21 -6.36
N ALA A 106 1.50 -8.69 -7.01
CA ALA A 106 2.84 -8.70 -6.43
C ALA A 106 3.32 -7.28 -6.10
N LYS A 107 3.10 -6.32 -7.01
CA LYS A 107 3.42 -4.91 -6.76
C LYS A 107 2.63 -4.32 -5.59
N ASN A 108 1.34 -4.64 -5.48
CA ASN A 108 0.49 -4.19 -4.37
C ASN A 108 0.90 -4.80 -3.02
N GLU A 109 1.21 -6.09 -2.98
CA GLU A 109 1.73 -6.75 -1.77
C GLU A 109 3.07 -6.15 -1.35
N PHE A 110 3.97 -5.93 -2.31
CA PHE A 110 5.25 -5.29 -2.06
C PHE A 110 5.06 -3.87 -1.49
N ALA A 111 4.16 -3.07 -2.06
CA ALA A 111 3.83 -1.74 -1.56
C ALA A 111 3.19 -1.79 -0.15
N LYS A 112 2.28 -2.73 0.12
CA LYS A 112 1.68 -2.91 1.45
C LYS A 112 2.71 -3.32 2.50
N ASN A 113 3.61 -4.25 2.16
CA ASN A 113 4.65 -4.73 3.05
C ASN A 113 5.73 -3.68 3.32
N SER A 114 5.88 -2.70 2.44
CA SER A 114 6.81 -1.59 2.61
C SER A 114 6.25 -0.41 3.39
N SER A 115 4.93 -0.35 3.59
CA SER A 115 4.26 0.75 4.26
C SER A 115 4.01 0.44 5.74
N ILE A 116 4.47 1.32 6.63
CA ILE A 116 4.29 1.22 8.09
C ILE A 116 3.50 2.43 8.56
N SER A 117 2.41 2.18 9.31
CA SER A 117 1.65 3.26 9.95
C SER A 117 2.34 3.73 11.23
N ILE A 118 2.53 5.04 11.37
CA ILE A 118 3.14 5.70 12.53
C ILE A 118 2.21 6.81 12.99
N LYS A 119 1.40 6.62 14.01
CA LYS A 119 0.36 7.59 14.39
C LYS A 119 -0.52 7.93 13.17
N ASP A 120 -0.58 9.22 12.79
CA ASP A 120 -1.32 9.72 11.61
C ASP A 120 -0.49 9.71 10.32
N TYR A 121 0.69 9.10 10.34
CA TYR A 121 1.61 9.06 9.21
C TYR A 121 1.69 7.67 8.60
N VAL A 122 2.10 7.62 7.34
CA VAL A 122 2.49 6.39 6.65
C VAL A 122 3.95 6.53 6.21
N LEU A 123 4.80 5.63 6.71
CA LEU A 123 6.18 5.50 6.26
C LEU A 123 6.20 4.51 5.08
N ASP A 124 6.50 4.99 3.89
CA ASP A 124 6.81 4.15 2.73
C ASP A 124 8.33 3.93 2.69
N LYS A 125 8.75 2.70 3.00
CA LYS A 125 10.17 2.34 3.06
C LYS A 125 10.82 2.26 1.68
N ASN A 126 10.08 1.88 0.66
CA ASN A 126 10.58 1.74 -0.70
C ASN A 126 10.80 3.10 -1.35
N GLU A 127 9.79 3.96 -1.27
CA GLU A 127 9.88 5.32 -1.78
C GLU A 127 10.65 6.24 -0.84
N LYS A 128 11.04 5.75 0.35
CA LYS A 128 11.69 6.52 1.42
C LYS A 128 10.94 7.82 1.71
N LYS A 129 9.62 7.70 1.89
CA LYS A 129 8.72 8.84 2.14
C LYS A 129 7.96 8.69 3.45
N LEU A 130 7.81 9.80 4.16
CA LEU A 130 6.86 9.93 5.26
C LEU A 130 5.70 10.79 4.79
N ILE A 131 4.48 10.25 4.86
CA ILE A 131 3.27 10.81 4.25
C ILE A 131 2.24 11.10 5.34
N LYS A 132 1.60 12.27 5.28
CA LYS A 132 0.43 12.67 6.09
C LYS A 132 -0.44 13.63 5.30
N ASN A 133 -1.76 13.40 5.23
CA ASN A 133 -2.73 14.28 4.60
C ASN A 133 -2.33 14.73 3.17
N ASN A 134 -1.98 13.78 2.30
CA ASN A 134 -1.52 14.01 0.92
C ASN A 134 -0.24 14.87 0.79
N LYS A 135 0.44 15.18 1.89
CA LYS A 135 1.78 15.78 1.89
C LYS A 135 2.81 14.70 2.16
N ALA A 136 4.00 14.83 1.57
CA ALA A 136 5.10 13.90 1.78
C ALA A 136 6.42 14.63 1.97
N ILE A 137 7.33 14.01 2.72
CA ILE A 137 8.75 14.36 2.79
C ILE A 137 9.59 13.15 2.33
N ILE A 138 10.71 13.43 1.68
CA ILE A 138 11.69 12.42 1.31
C ILE A 138 12.64 12.19 2.50
N LEU A 139 12.86 10.92 2.82
CA LEU A 139 13.77 10.48 3.87
C LEU A 139 15.04 9.89 3.26
N THR A 140 16.15 9.97 3.99
CA THR A 140 17.35 9.19 3.72
C THR A 140 17.17 7.75 4.24
N GLU A 141 18.01 6.82 3.79
CA GLU A 141 18.01 5.44 4.32
C GLU A 141 18.19 5.37 5.83
N LYS A 142 19.07 6.21 6.37
CA LYS A 142 19.32 6.28 7.81
C LYS A 142 18.13 6.83 8.58
N GLU A 143 17.38 7.80 8.01
CA GLU A 143 16.14 8.31 8.62
C GLU A 143 15.04 7.24 8.59
N VAL A 144 14.90 6.47 7.50
CA VAL A 144 13.97 5.32 7.45
C VAL A 144 14.35 4.29 8.51
N LYS A 145 15.63 3.89 8.56
CA LYS A 145 16.10 2.91 9.53
C LYS A 145 15.92 3.38 10.99
N LEU A 146 16.15 4.67 11.24
CA LEU A 146 15.91 5.28 12.55
C LEU A 146 14.43 5.13 12.97
N LEU A 147 13.50 5.45 12.08
CA LEU A 147 12.06 5.30 12.35
C LEU A 147 11.69 3.82 12.59
N GLU A 148 12.23 2.88 11.81
CA GLU A 148 12.01 1.44 12.03
C GLU A 148 12.51 0.99 13.41
N VAL A 149 13.70 1.43 13.83
CA VAL A 149 14.26 1.10 15.15
C VAL A 149 13.37 1.65 16.27
N LEU A 150 12.96 2.91 16.18
CA LEU A 150 12.08 3.51 17.18
C LEU A 150 10.70 2.83 17.24
N LEU A 151 10.15 2.40 16.10
CA LEU A 151 8.88 1.66 16.05
C LEU A 151 8.97 0.24 16.60
N SER A 152 10.10 -0.43 16.40
CA SER A 152 10.30 -1.81 16.86
C SER A 152 10.37 -1.91 18.39
N LYS A 153 10.66 -0.81 19.07
CA LYS A 153 10.82 -0.76 20.53
C LYS A 153 9.58 -0.11 21.16
N LYS A 154 9.03 -0.77 22.17
CA LYS A 154 7.89 -0.23 22.97
C LYS A 154 8.30 0.82 23.98
N LYS A 155 9.60 1.08 24.13
CA LYS A 155 10.20 2.03 25.08
C LYS A 155 11.12 2.99 24.34
N ALA A 156 11.52 4.06 25.00
CA ALA A 156 12.54 4.96 24.48
C ALA A 156 13.84 4.20 24.16
N VAL A 157 14.49 4.57 23.07
CA VAL A 157 15.74 3.95 22.57
C VAL A 157 16.90 4.89 22.90
N SER A 158 17.93 4.36 23.55
CA SER A 158 19.11 5.14 23.91
C SER A 158 19.89 5.64 22.69
N LYS A 159 20.71 6.68 22.87
CA LYS A 159 21.57 7.17 21.78
C LYS A 159 22.55 6.09 21.28
N ASP A 160 23.12 5.32 22.20
CA ASP A 160 24.08 4.27 21.91
C ASP A 160 23.44 3.12 21.12
N ASP A 161 22.22 2.71 21.51
CA ASP A 161 21.45 1.73 20.75
C ASP A 161 21.10 2.24 19.35
N ILE A 162 20.68 3.51 19.23
CA ILE A 162 20.40 4.11 17.93
C ILE A 162 21.68 4.15 17.09
N LEU A 163 22.81 4.56 17.63
CA LEU A 163 24.09 4.62 16.93
C LEU A 163 24.48 3.23 16.39
N THR A 164 24.37 2.20 17.22
CA THR A 164 24.70 0.83 16.86
C THR A 164 23.72 0.25 15.82
N LEU A 165 22.39 0.39 16.06
CA LEU A 165 21.37 -0.25 15.23
C LEU A 165 21.15 0.43 13.88
N VAL A 166 21.38 1.76 13.80
CA VAL A 166 21.14 2.54 12.57
C VAL A 166 22.42 2.74 11.79
N TRP A 167 23.54 3.10 12.47
CA TRP A 167 24.82 3.43 11.80
C TRP A 167 25.81 2.29 11.82
N GLN A 168 25.62 1.27 12.66
CA GLN A 168 26.55 0.14 12.84
C GLN A 168 27.93 0.60 13.34
N TYR A 169 27.98 1.71 14.07
CA TYR A 169 29.18 2.19 14.73
C TYR A 169 29.27 1.60 16.15
N SER A 170 30.50 1.50 16.68
CA SER A 170 30.72 1.13 18.09
C SER A 170 30.16 2.22 19.01
N ALA A 171 29.75 1.85 20.21
CA ALA A 171 29.23 2.77 21.21
C ALA A 171 30.26 3.84 21.67
N GLU A 172 31.54 3.63 21.36
CA GLU A 172 32.63 4.58 21.61
C GLU A 172 32.68 5.72 20.57
N SER A 173 31.91 5.63 19.49
CA SER A 173 31.82 6.66 18.46
C SER A 173 30.98 7.84 18.93
N ASP A 174 31.27 9.03 18.40
CA ASP A 174 30.63 10.28 18.79
C ASP A 174 29.09 10.25 18.61
N THR A 175 28.36 10.34 19.75
CA THR A 175 26.89 10.37 19.76
C THR A 175 26.29 11.65 19.19
N HIS A 176 27.09 12.70 18.92
CA HIS A 176 26.62 13.91 18.22
C HIS A 176 26.05 13.62 16.82
N THR A 177 26.48 12.53 16.21
CA THR A 177 25.90 12.05 14.96
C THR A 177 24.40 11.78 15.08
N VAL A 178 23.97 11.08 16.13
CA VAL A 178 22.56 10.76 16.38
C VAL A 178 21.74 12.05 16.58
N GLU A 179 22.21 12.96 17.42
CA GLU A 179 21.55 14.23 17.73
C GLU A 179 21.36 15.08 16.47
N THR A 180 22.39 15.18 15.63
CA THR A 180 22.34 15.94 14.38
C THR A 180 21.29 15.37 13.41
N HIS A 181 21.23 14.03 13.27
CA HIS A 181 20.25 13.39 12.40
C HIS A 181 18.82 13.52 12.93
N ILE A 182 18.61 13.38 14.23
CA ILE A 182 17.31 13.59 14.87
C ILE A 182 16.86 15.06 14.72
N TYR A 183 17.74 16.01 14.93
CA TYR A 183 17.43 17.42 14.71
C TYR A 183 16.99 17.71 13.27
N ARG A 184 17.73 17.19 12.29
CA ARG A 184 17.40 17.35 10.85
C ARG A 184 16.05 16.70 10.51
N LEU A 185 15.78 15.50 11.04
CA LEU A 185 14.52 14.82 10.82
C LEU A 185 13.34 15.58 11.45
N ARG A 186 13.48 16.04 12.71
CA ARG A 186 12.48 16.89 13.36
C ARG A 186 12.21 18.16 12.56
N LYS A 187 13.25 18.83 12.08
CA LYS A 187 13.13 20.03 11.24
C LYS A 187 12.35 19.75 9.96
N LYS A 188 12.68 18.71 9.22
CA LYS A 188 11.91 18.30 8.02
C LYS A 188 10.43 18.08 8.32
N ILE A 189 10.13 17.42 9.45
CA ILE A 189 8.75 17.09 9.86
C ILE A 189 8.00 18.35 10.27
N SER A 190 8.58 19.20 11.12
CA SER A 190 7.95 20.43 11.57
C SER A 190 7.71 21.41 10.42
N GLU A 191 8.64 21.59 9.52
CA GLU A 191 8.49 22.47 8.35
C GLU A 191 7.37 22.03 7.40
N LYS A 192 7.21 20.72 7.17
CA LYS A 192 6.24 20.20 6.22
C LYS A 192 4.86 19.95 6.81
N PHE A 193 4.82 19.43 8.03
CA PHE A 193 3.58 18.94 8.65
C PHE A 193 3.14 19.77 9.85
N LEU A 194 3.94 20.75 10.28
CA LEU A 194 3.69 21.57 11.47
C LEU A 194 3.54 20.73 12.75
N ASP A 195 4.33 19.64 12.84
CA ASP A 195 4.28 18.68 13.95
C ASP A 195 5.65 18.60 14.65
N GLU A 196 5.72 19.19 15.83
CA GLU A 196 6.93 19.17 16.67
C GLU A 196 6.93 17.98 17.65
N LYS A 197 5.81 17.24 17.74
CA LYS A 197 5.62 16.15 18.70
C LYS A 197 5.71 14.76 18.06
N PHE A 198 6.10 14.68 16.79
CA PHE A 198 6.24 13.41 16.12
C PHE A 198 7.32 12.52 16.75
N LEU A 199 8.50 13.08 17.02
CA LEU A 199 9.63 12.38 17.60
C LEU A 199 10.04 13.08 18.91
N LEU A 200 9.90 12.36 20.01
CA LEU A 200 10.11 12.89 21.34
C LEU A 200 11.37 12.29 21.99
N ASN A 201 11.80 12.85 23.13
CA ASN A 201 12.86 12.27 23.95
C ASN A 201 12.55 12.45 25.43
N ASN A 202 13.10 11.55 26.24
CA ASN A 202 13.13 11.61 27.70
C ASN A 202 14.55 11.29 28.20
N LYS A 203 14.69 11.03 29.50
CA LYS A 203 15.99 10.67 30.10
C LYS A 203 16.55 9.33 29.60
N GLU A 204 15.69 8.43 29.10
CA GLU A 204 16.08 7.09 28.61
C GLU A 204 16.45 7.10 27.12
N GLY A 205 16.02 8.11 26.34
CA GLY A 205 16.32 8.19 24.91
C GLY A 205 15.19 8.79 24.08
N TYR A 206 15.08 8.34 22.83
CA TYR A 206 14.12 8.83 21.82
C TYR A 206 12.99 7.84 21.57
N TYR A 207 11.80 8.35 21.25
CA TYR A 207 10.59 7.55 20.96
C TYR A 207 9.62 8.30 20.03
N LEU A 208 8.68 7.57 19.45
CA LEU A 208 7.62 8.08 18.58
C LEU A 208 6.29 8.17 19.32
#